data_0b4606b010f622204590dd1b6a2fba9b
#
_entry.id   0b4606b010f622204590dd1b6a2fba9b
#
_cell.length_a   1.000
_cell.length_b   1.000
_cell.length_c   1.000
_cell.angle_alpha   90.00
_cell.angle_beta   90.00
_cell.angle_gamma   90.00
#
_symmetry.space_group_name_H-M   'P 1'
#
loop_
_entity.id
_entity.type
_entity.pdbx_description
1 polymer ?
#
loop_
_entity_poly.entity_id
_entity_poly.type
_entity_poly.pdbx_seq_one_letter_code
_entity_poly.pdbx_strand_id
1 'polypeptide(L)'
;MSVCLRARDEGAVPVAMQIPLYPMIDCEDTESSADNHGYVWNTRRNHWGWRHYLGELYGTDRVPAYASPARERDVAGLPPAFTFVCEGEPFYSETLEYVRKLQAAGVPAQVQVWPGKTHAFDLLMPWTGKARGARKGICRAYEREIVTKTGHF
;
A
#
# COMPACT_ATOMS: atom_id res chain seq x y z
N MET A 1 -3.00 -5.83 2.50
CA MET A 1 -2.17 -5.61 3.72
C MET A 1 -2.90 -6.16 4.95
N SER A 2 -4.04 -5.65 5.35
CA SER A 2 -4.83 -6.18 6.50
C SER A 2 -5.11 -7.69 6.44
N VAL A 3 -5.50 -8.18 5.27
CA VAL A 3 -5.67 -9.64 5.05
C VAL A 3 -4.36 -10.41 5.25
N CYS A 4 -3.22 -9.84 4.85
CA CYS A 4 -1.92 -10.50 5.05
C CYS A 4 -1.54 -10.56 6.53
N LEU A 5 -1.78 -9.47 7.29
CA LEU A 5 -1.60 -9.46 8.73
C LEU A 5 -2.44 -10.55 9.38
N ARG A 6 -3.73 -10.57 9.06
CA ARG A 6 -4.66 -11.53 9.64
C ARG A 6 -4.32 -12.97 9.26
N ALA A 7 -3.98 -13.24 8.01
CA ALA A 7 -3.59 -14.56 7.54
C ALA A 7 -2.33 -15.09 8.26
N ARG A 8 -1.35 -14.21 8.50
CA ARG A 8 -0.17 -14.52 9.29
C ARG A 8 -0.53 -14.87 10.73
N ASP A 9 -1.28 -14.01 11.38
CA ASP A 9 -1.59 -14.11 12.82
C ASP A 9 -2.49 -15.32 13.12
N GLU A 10 -3.41 -15.64 12.23
CA GLU A 10 -4.29 -16.82 12.35
C GLU A 10 -3.63 -18.11 11.84
N GLY A 11 -2.54 -18.01 11.07
CA GLY A 11 -1.88 -19.17 10.45
C GLY A 11 -2.78 -19.94 9.49
N ALA A 12 -3.87 -19.33 9.03
CA ALA A 12 -4.95 -20.02 8.33
C ALA A 12 -4.65 -20.26 6.84
N VAL A 13 -4.03 -19.28 6.16
CA VAL A 13 -3.77 -19.33 4.71
C VAL A 13 -2.41 -18.73 4.40
N PRO A 14 -1.53 -19.44 3.68
CA PRO A 14 -0.29 -18.87 3.20
C PRO A 14 -0.57 -17.87 2.08
N VAL A 15 -0.19 -16.61 2.28
CA VAL A 15 -0.25 -15.56 1.26
C VAL A 15 1.11 -15.48 0.58
N ALA A 16 1.15 -15.73 -0.72
CA ALA A 16 2.41 -15.78 -1.46
C ALA A 16 3.03 -14.40 -1.72
N MET A 17 2.20 -13.36 -1.90
CA MET A 17 2.64 -11.99 -2.17
C MET A 17 1.53 -10.98 -1.89
N GLN A 18 1.91 -9.75 -1.56
CA GLN A 18 0.99 -8.62 -1.47
C GLN A 18 1.33 -7.56 -2.54
N ILE A 19 0.31 -7.12 -3.27
CA ILE A 19 0.45 -6.10 -4.33
C ILE A 19 -0.57 -4.97 -4.08
N PRO A 20 -0.40 -4.18 -3.02
CA PRO A 20 -1.25 -3.02 -2.80
C PRO A 20 -0.85 -1.90 -3.78
N LEU A 21 -1.83 -1.26 -4.42
CA LEU A 21 -1.58 -0.19 -5.38
C LEU A 21 -1.95 1.15 -4.73
N TYR A 22 -0.99 2.09 -4.65
CA TYR A 22 -1.18 3.40 -4.02
C TYR A 22 -2.08 3.33 -2.77
N PRO A 23 -1.74 2.49 -1.78
CA PRO A 23 -2.66 2.06 -0.74
C PRO A 23 -2.92 3.14 0.31
N MET A 24 -4.16 3.27 0.74
CA MET A 24 -4.61 4.03 1.89
C MET A 24 -4.52 3.12 3.13
N ILE A 25 -3.51 3.28 3.96
CA ILE A 25 -3.15 2.32 5.02
C ILE A 25 -2.88 2.93 6.38
N ASP A 26 -2.76 4.26 6.46
CA ASP A 26 -2.62 4.98 7.72
C ASP A 26 -3.82 5.89 7.96
N CYS A 27 -4.49 5.69 9.09
CA CYS A 27 -5.62 6.52 9.49
C CYS A 27 -5.21 7.84 10.14
N GLU A 28 -3.93 8.04 10.40
CA GLU A 28 -3.35 9.31 10.84
C GLU A 28 -2.77 10.08 9.66
N ASP A 29 -2.69 11.39 9.81
CA ASP A 29 -2.07 12.21 8.80
C ASP A 29 -0.57 12.00 8.75
N THR A 30 -0.07 11.85 7.55
CA THR A 30 1.35 11.81 7.23
C THR A 30 1.77 13.11 6.56
N GLU A 31 3.07 13.30 6.34
CA GLU A 31 3.59 14.48 5.65
C GLU A 31 2.90 14.72 4.30
N SER A 32 2.65 13.67 3.53
CA SER A 32 2.00 13.79 2.21
C SER A 32 0.48 13.88 2.27
N SER A 33 -0.17 13.49 3.36
CA SER A 33 -1.64 13.50 3.49
C SER A 33 -2.19 14.69 4.26
N ALA A 34 -1.42 15.33 5.14
CA ALA A 34 -1.87 16.40 6.03
C ALA A 34 -2.39 17.66 5.28
N ASP A 35 -1.74 18.05 4.18
CA ASP A 35 -2.14 19.21 3.36
C ASP A 35 -2.03 18.88 1.86
N ASN A 36 -2.79 17.91 1.41
CA ASN A 36 -2.78 17.46 0.02
C ASN A 36 -4.00 17.99 -0.75
N HIS A 37 -3.74 18.62 -1.89
CA HIS A 37 -4.74 19.18 -2.78
C HIS A 37 -4.89 18.38 -4.09
N GLY A 38 -4.60 17.10 -4.07
CA GLY A 38 -4.74 16.21 -5.24
C GLY A 38 -6.16 16.23 -5.81
N TYR A 39 -6.27 16.19 -7.12
CA TYR A 39 -7.55 16.32 -7.80
C TYR A 39 -8.45 15.09 -7.57
N VAL A 40 -7.90 13.89 -7.69
CA VAL A 40 -8.65 12.63 -7.52
C VAL A 40 -8.81 12.25 -6.05
N TRP A 41 -7.71 12.33 -5.30
CA TRP A 41 -7.69 12.09 -3.85
C TRP A 41 -6.89 13.19 -3.16
N ASN A 42 -7.31 13.58 -1.97
CA ASN A 42 -6.72 14.67 -1.21
C ASN A 42 -7.02 14.50 0.29
N THR A 43 -6.47 15.38 1.12
CA THR A 43 -6.66 15.37 2.59
C THR A 43 -8.12 15.27 2.99
N ARG A 44 -9.00 16.10 2.43
CA ARG A 44 -10.43 16.11 2.78
C ARG A 44 -11.09 14.76 2.49
N ARG A 45 -10.81 14.16 1.32
CA ARG A 45 -11.36 12.85 0.94
C ARG A 45 -10.74 11.73 1.78
N ASN A 46 -9.47 11.87 2.17
CA ASN A 46 -8.79 10.93 3.05
C ASN A 46 -9.47 10.88 4.42
N HIS A 47 -9.67 12.04 5.05
CA HIS A 47 -10.38 12.14 6.33
C HIS A 47 -11.82 11.65 6.23
N TRP A 48 -12.52 11.97 5.14
CA TRP A 48 -13.87 11.48 4.88
C TRP A 48 -13.91 9.96 4.80
N GLY A 49 -13.00 9.36 4.04
CA GLY A 49 -12.89 7.90 3.88
C GLY A 49 -12.62 7.20 5.20
N TRP A 50 -11.59 7.65 5.95
CA TRP A 50 -11.25 7.09 7.24
C TRP A 50 -12.37 7.22 8.27
N ARG A 51 -13.04 8.37 8.33
CA ARG A 51 -14.16 8.61 9.25
C ARG A 51 -15.31 7.64 8.98
N HIS A 52 -15.66 7.41 7.72
CA HIS A 52 -16.75 6.49 7.37
C HIS A 52 -16.35 5.03 7.59
N TYR A 53 -15.11 4.68 7.36
CA TYR A 53 -14.62 3.32 7.57
C TYR A 53 -14.47 2.95 9.04
N LEU A 54 -13.96 3.85 9.86
CA LEU A 54 -13.65 3.60 11.27
C LEU A 54 -14.79 3.99 12.23
N GLY A 55 -15.73 4.83 11.80
CA GLY A 55 -16.82 5.31 12.65
C GLY A 55 -16.31 5.99 13.92
N GLU A 56 -16.76 5.51 15.07
CA GLU A 56 -16.37 6.04 16.39
C GLU A 56 -14.90 5.78 16.77
N LEU A 57 -14.22 4.89 16.05
CA LEU A 57 -12.78 4.67 16.29
C LEU A 57 -11.90 5.73 15.63
N TYR A 58 -12.43 6.50 14.67
CA TYR A 58 -11.66 7.53 13.98
C TYR A 58 -11.14 8.60 14.94
N GLY A 59 -9.85 8.87 14.88
CA GLY A 59 -9.20 9.84 15.77
C GLY A 59 -8.94 9.34 17.19
N THR A 60 -9.06 8.04 17.42
CA THR A 60 -8.72 7.41 18.71
C THR A 60 -7.51 6.48 18.58
N ASP A 61 -6.86 6.18 19.69
CA ASP A 61 -5.76 5.22 19.79
C ASP A 61 -6.21 3.74 19.71
N ARG A 62 -7.54 3.51 19.68
CA ARG A 62 -8.16 2.18 19.65
C ARG A 62 -8.30 1.58 18.25
N VAL A 63 -7.86 2.27 17.20
CA VAL A 63 -7.92 1.73 15.82
C VAL A 63 -7.04 0.48 15.72
N PRO A 64 -7.61 -0.68 15.39
CA PRO A 64 -6.81 -1.89 15.28
C PRO A 64 -5.92 -1.86 14.03
N ALA A 65 -4.76 -2.53 14.10
CA ALA A 65 -3.83 -2.65 12.98
C ALA A 65 -4.46 -3.30 11.74
N TYR A 66 -5.43 -4.16 11.92
CA TYR A 66 -6.19 -4.73 10.79
C TYR A 66 -7.04 -3.69 10.03
N ALA A 67 -7.39 -2.60 10.65
CA ALA A 67 -8.10 -1.50 9.98
C ALA A 67 -7.14 -0.47 9.40
N SER A 68 -5.97 -0.26 10.03
CA SER A 68 -4.94 0.68 9.60
C SER A 68 -3.56 0.00 9.65
N PRO A 69 -3.20 -0.79 8.61
CA PRO A 69 -2.05 -1.70 8.65
C PRO A 69 -0.69 -1.01 8.74
N ALA A 70 -0.56 0.26 8.42
CA ALA A 70 0.65 1.04 8.66
C ALA A 70 1.00 1.14 10.15
N ARG A 71 0.02 1.01 11.04
CA ARG A 71 0.16 1.08 12.51
C ARG A 71 0.65 -0.23 13.13
N GLU A 72 0.65 -1.35 12.38
CA GLU A 72 1.22 -2.60 12.88
C GLU A 72 2.71 -2.42 13.19
N ARG A 73 3.12 -2.83 14.39
CA ARG A 73 4.52 -2.71 14.83
C ARG A 73 5.38 -3.87 14.37
N ASP A 74 4.83 -5.07 14.44
CA ASP A 74 5.50 -6.28 13.99
C ASP A 74 4.99 -6.70 12.60
N VAL A 75 5.81 -6.47 11.60
CA VAL A 75 5.54 -6.85 10.21
C VAL A 75 6.42 -8.03 9.75
N ALA A 76 7.15 -8.66 10.68
CA ALA A 76 7.92 -9.85 10.38
C ALA A 76 7.00 -10.99 9.90
N GLY A 77 7.51 -11.84 9.02
CA GLY A 77 6.75 -12.96 8.47
C GLY A 77 5.60 -12.59 7.51
N LEU A 78 5.41 -11.32 7.19
CA LEU A 78 4.48 -10.93 6.14
C LEU A 78 5.00 -11.36 4.76
N PRO A 79 4.10 -11.59 3.78
CA PRO A 79 4.51 -11.96 2.44
C PRO A 79 5.28 -10.84 1.74
N PRO A 80 6.14 -11.18 0.75
CA PRO A 80 6.80 -10.20 -0.10
C PRO A 80 5.83 -9.16 -0.66
N ALA A 81 6.27 -7.91 -0.77
CA ALA A 81 5.44 -6.79 -1.19
C ALA A 81 5.96 -6.09 -2.43
N PHE A 82 5.05 -5.73 -3.33
CA PHE A 82 5.32 -4.77 -4.39
C PHE A 82 4.20 -3.72 -4.42
N THR A 83 4.57 -2.47 -4.56
CA THR A 83 3.61 -1.36 -4.68
C THR A 83 4.13 -0.29 -5.62
N PHE A 84 3.26 0.64 -5.99
CA PHE A 84 3.67 1.90 -6.60
C PHE A 84 2.79 3.05 -6.12
N VAL A 85 3.33 4.27 -6.21
CA VAL A 85 2.65 5.50 -5.78
C VAL A 85 3.20 6.70 -6.56
N CYS A 86 2.43 7.77 -6.70
CA CYS A 86 2.95 9.04 -7.20
C CYS A 86 3.47 9.92 -6.07
N GLU A 87 4.51 10.72 -6.36
CA GLU A 87 5.16 11.63 -5.41
C GLU A 87 4.20 12.63 -4.75
N GLY A 88 3.21 13.11 -5.50
CA GLY A 88 2.25 14.10 -5.00
C GLY A 88 0.90 13.50 -4.55
N GLU A 89 0.82 12.19 -4.32
CA GLU A 89 -0.36 11.56 -3.74
C GLU A 89 -0.38 11.69 -2.21
N PRO A 90 -1.55 11.76 -1.57
CA PRO A 90 -1.61 11.73 -0.11
C PRO A 90 -1.05 10.44 0.49
N PHE A 91 -1.04 9.34 -0.25
CA PHE A 91 -0.55 8.02 0.17
C PHE A 91 0.97 7.82 0.03
N TYR A 92 1.70 8.84 -0.42
CA TYR A 92 3.14 8.73 -0.70
C TYR A 92 3.95 8.36 0.54
N SER A 93 3.84 9.16 1.60
CA SER A 93 4.64 8.97 2.82
C SER A 93 4.32 7.63 3.50
N GLU A 94 3.04 7.30 3.68
CA GLU A 94 2.63 6.04 4.32
C GLU A 94 3.06 4.81 3.53
N THR A 95 3.04 4.89 2.19
CA THR A 95 3.50 3.80 1.32
C THR A 95 5.01 3.58 1.47
N LEU A 96 5.80 4.65 1.44
CA LEU A 96 7.26 4.54 1.60
C LEU A 96 7.63 4.02 2.99
N GLU A 97 6.97 4.54 4.02
CA GLU A 97 7.24 4.13 5.40
C GLU A 97 6.90 2.66 5.62
N TYR A 98 5.76 2.21 5.10
CA TYR A 98 5.38 0.80 5.19
C TYR A 98 6.38 -0.12 4.48
N VAL A 99 6.84 0.25 3.29
CA VAL A 99 7.87 -0.53 2.57
C VAL A 99 9.18 -0.57 3.35
N ARG A 100 9.63 0.55 3.92
CA ARG A 100 10.83 0.59 4.78
C ARG A 100 10.68 -0.31 6.01
N LYS A 101 9.50 -0.28 6.64
CA LYS A 101 9.19 -1.12 7.80
C LYS A 101 9.27 -2.62 7.45
N LEU A 102 8.70 -3.03 6.32
CA LEU A 102 8.82 -4.40 5.81
C LEU A 102 10.27 -4.78 5.59
N GLN A 103 11.05 -3.94 4.90
CA GLN A 103 12.46 -4.18 4.62
C GLN A 103 13.29 -4.31 5.91
N ALA A 104 13.04 -3.43 6.89
CA ALA A 104 13.70 -3.47 8.19
C ALA A 104 13.41 -4.77 8.98
N ALA A 105 12.22 -5.35 8.77
CA ALA A 105 11.82 -6.64 9.33
C ALA A 105 12.29 -7.87 8.50
N GLY A 106 13.13 -7.66 7.49
CA GLY A 106 13.64 -8.73 6.62
C GLY A 106 12.63 -9.23 5.57
N VAL A 107 11.50 -8.55 5.38
CA VAL A 107 10.50 -8.90 4.37
C VAL A 107 10.87 -8.25 3.04
N PRO A 108 11.02 -9.02 1.95
CA PRO A 108 11.28 -8.46 0.62
C PRO A 108 10.16 -7.52 0.20
N ALA A 109 10.48 -6.24 0.01
CA ALA A 109 9.49 -5.24 -0.37
C ALA A 109 10.07 -4.22 -1.35
N GLN A 110 9.27 -3.80 -2.31
CA GLN A 110 9.65 -2.81 -3.31
C GLN A 110 8.52 -1.82 -3.56
N VAL A 111 8.91 -0.56 -3.79
CA VAL A 111 8.02 0.49 -4.26
C VAL A 111 8.55 1.12 -5.53
N GLN A 112 7.68 1.35 -6.51
CA GLN A 112 7.95 2.21 -7.65
C GLN A 112 7.33 3.57 -7.43
N VAL A 113 8.16 4.58 -7.35
CA VAL A 113 7.72 5.97 -7.26
C VAL A 113 7.61 6.57 -8.65
N TRP A 114 6.49 7.23 -8.93
CA TRP A 114 6.21 7.86 -10.21
C TRP A 114 6.03 9.36 -10.06
N PRO A 115 6.53 10.18 -10.99
CA PRO A 115 6.32 11.62 -10.93
C PRO A 115 4.86 11.99 -11.14
N GLY A 116 4.42 13.07 -10.47
CA GLY A 116 3.06 13.60 -10.55
C GLY A 116 2.22 13.31 -9.33
N LYS A 117 0.94 13.72 -9.38
CA LYS A 117 0.02 13.71 -8.24
C LYS A 117 -1.33 13.05 -8.53
N THR A 118 -1.45 12.33 -9.64
CA THR A 118 -2.73 11.71 -10.03
C THR A 118 -2.84 10.34 -9.40
N HIS A 119 -3.71 10.21 -8.41
CA HIS A 119 -4.11 8.92 -7.85
C HIS A 119 -4.78 8.06 -8.92
N ALA A 120 -4.51 6.76 -8.92
CA ALA A 120 -5.03 5.81 -9.90
C ALA A 120 -4.71 6.16 -11.37
N PHE A 121 -3.54 6.75 -11.63
CA PHE A 121 -3.15 7.18 -12.97
C PHE A 121 -3.11 6.04 -14.00
N ASP A 122 -2.83 4.85 -13.55
CA ASP A 122 -2.78 3.62 -14.35
C ASP A 122 -4.15 3.19 -14.86
N LEU A 123 -5.21 3.52 -14.13
CA LEU A 123 -6.61 3.30 -14.50
C LEU A 123 -7.19 4.49 -15.29
N LEU A 124 -6.92 5.71 -14.83
CA LEU A 124 -7.48 6.93 -15.42
C LEU A 124 -6.82 7.30 -16.76
N MET A 125 -5.54 6.96 -16.94
CA MET A 125 -4.75 7.26 -18.12
C MET A 125 -3.98 6.02 -18.63
N PRO A 126 -4.69 4.91 -18.94
CA PRO A 126 -4.06 3.60 -19.21
C PRO A 126 -3.18 3.59 -20.46
N TRP A 127 -3.38 4.55 -21.37
CA TRP A 127 -2.61 4.71 -22.61
C TRP A 127 -1.24 5.35 -22.40
N THR A 128 -0.94 5.92 -21.23
CA THR A 128 0.32 6.60 -20.98
C THR A 128 1.49 5.62 -20.80
N GLY A 129 2.71 6.09 -21.12
CA GLY A 129 3.94 5.32 -20.86
C GLY A 129 4.12 5.00 -19.37
N LYS A 130 3.77 5.95 -18.51
CA LYS A 130 3.77 5.81 -17.05
C LYS A 130 2.86 4.66 -16.58
N ALA A 131 1.59 4.64 -17.03
CA ALA A 131 0.65 3.59 -16.69
C ALA A 131 1.11 2.21 -17.18
N ARG A 132 1.64 2.14 -18.40
CA ARG A 132 2.23 0.89 -18.91
C ARG A 132 3.45 0.45 -18.10
N GLY A 133 4.29 1.40 -17.67
CA GLY A 133 5.45 1.14 -16.81
C GLY A 133 5.06 0.56 -15.47
N ALA A 134 4.05 1.14 -14.80
CA ALA A 134 3.54 0.67 -13.52
C ALA A 134 3.00 -0.77 -13.63
N ARG A 135 2.16 -1.05 -14.63
CA ARG A 135 1.65 -2.42 -14.88
C ARG A 135 2.76 -3.43 -15.18
N LYS A 136 3.76 -3.05 -15.98
CA LYS A 136 4.93 -3.91 -16.19
C LYS A 136 5.69 -4.19 -14.90
N GLY A 137 5.76 -3.22 -13.98
CA GLY A 137 6.32 -3.40 -12.65
C GLY A 137 5.60 -4.49 -11.85
N ILE A 138 4.26 -4.45 -11.85
CA ILE A 138 3.43 -5.49 -11.20
C ILE A 138 3.74 -6.87 -11.80
N CYS A 139 3.68 -7.01 -13.13
CA CYS A 139 3.93 -8.28 -13.79
C CYS A 139 5.32 -8.85 -13.44
N ARG A 140 6.36 -8.03 -13.51
CA ARG A 140 7.72 -8.45 -13.16
C ARG A 140 7.86 -8.86 -11.69
N ALA A 141 7.20 -8.15 -10.79
CA ALA A 141 7.20 -8.50 -9.37
C ALA A 141 6.51 -9.84 -9.14
N TYR A 142 5.36 -10.03 -9.77
CA TYR A 142 4.63 -11.30 -9.74
C TYR A 142 5.46 -12.46 -10.31
N GLU A 143 6.03 -12.31 -11.49
CA GLU A 143 6.88 -13.32 -12.13
C GLU A 143 8.04 -13.71 -11.21
N ARG A 144 8.74 -12.74 -10.63
CA ARG A 144 9.86 -13.00 -9.74
C ARG A 144 9.44 -13.74 -8.47
N GLU A 145 8.35 -13.32 -7.83
CA GLU A 145 7.97 -13.85 -6.51
C GLU A 145 7.16 -15.15 -6.59
N ILE A 146 6.39 -15.32 -7.62
CA ILE A 146 5.48 -16.44 -7.76
C ILE A 146 6.01 -17.47 -8.77
N VAL A 147 6.21 -17.05 -10.03
CA VAL A 147 6.57 -18.00 -11.11
C VAL A 147 7.96 -18.60 -10.89
N THR A 148 8.95 -17.76 -10.57
CA THR A 148 10.33 -18.23 -10.40
C THR A 148 10.49 -19.13 -9.16
N LYS A 149 9.75 -18.88 -8.08
CA LYS A 149 9.86 -19.66 -6.83
C LYS A 149 9.03 -20.94 -6.85
N THR A 150 7.93 -20.97 -7.59
CA THR A 150 7.08 -22.18 -7.71
C THR A 150 7.56 -23.15 -8.77
N GLY A 151 8.46 -22.70 -9.65
CA GLY A 151 9.27 -23.58 -10.50
C GLY A 151 8.53 -24.41 -11.55
N HIS A 152 7.23 -24.18 -11.80
CA HIS A 152 6.52 -24.92 -12.85
C HIS A 152 5.14 -24.31 -13.15
N PHE A 153 4.99 -23.85 -14.38
CA PHE A 153 3.78 -24.06 -15.16
C PHE A 153 4.19 -24.47 -16.56
#